data_ce9f4f82068c12e5555ab998872e426a
#
_entry.id   ce9f4f82068c12e5555ab998872e426a
#
_cell.length_a   1.000
_cell.length_b   1.000
_cell.length_c   1.000
_cell.angle_alpha   90.00
_cell.angle_beta   90.00
_cell.angle_gamma   90.00
#
_symmetry.space_group_name_H-M   'P 1'
#
loop_
_entity.id
_entity.type
_entity.pdbx_description
1 polymer ?
#
loop_
_entity_poly.entity_id
_entity_poly.type
_entity_poly.pdbx_seq_one_letter_code
_entity_poly.pdbx_strand_id
1 'polypeptide(L)'
;DLGGFAFRNLDEPCKNSFDDSEGNRYITCINADISDADSNLGIVTARGNWKGKTKGGLVRTCDNFKTFDRIGMPFGINAEIDKKLHEIENPNVNAGWVAVSPDGVNIVWSVADGIRLPVELVLVSNDGGHSFQKAGVFDLAGQPVETGYLKVFSDRSRKDLFYGFGGA
;
A
#
# COMPACT_ATOMS: atom_id res chain seq x y z
N ASP A 1 -18.25 4.27 1.31
CA ASP A 1 -16.99 3.76 1.85
C ASP A 1 -17.28 2.63 2.82
N LEU A 2 -17.10 1.38 2.39
CA LEU A 2 -17.49 0.19 3.15
C LEU A 2 -16.26 -0.68 3.54
N GLY A 3 -15.05 -0.19 3.32
CA GLY A 3 -13.83 -0.98 3.51
C GLY A 3 -13.57 -1.95 2.37
N GLY A 4 -12.87 -3.03 2.66
CA GLY A 4 -12.61 -4.13 1.76
C GLY A 4 -13.24 -5.42 2.26
N PHE A 5 -13.50 -6.33 1.34
CA PHE A 5 -14.10 -7.62 1.62
C PHE A 5 -13.39 -8.71 0.81
N ALA A 6 -13.09 -9.83 1.43
CA ALA A 6 -12.57 -11.01 0.74
C ALA A 6 -13.71 -12.00 0.49
N PHE A 7 -13.98 -12.28 -0.78
CA PHE A 7 -14.96 -13.29 -1.19
C PHE A 7 -14.23 -14.59 -1.52
N ARG A 8 -14.64 -15.68 -0.89
CA ARG A 8 -14.15 -17.05 -1.17
C ARG A 8 -15.09 -17.81 -2.08
N ASN A 9 -16.36 -17.45 -2.02
CA ASN A 9 -17.41 -17.95 -2.86
C ASN A 9 -18.27 -16.74 -3.26
N LEU A 10 -18.40 -16.51 -4.56
CA LEU A 10 -19.17 -15.39 -5.08
C LEU A 10 -20.68 -15.55 -4.92
N ASP A 11 -21.13 -16.78 -4.66
CA ASP A 11 -22.54 -17.09 -4.41
C ASP A 11 -22.97 -16.89 -2.95
N GLU A 12 -22.01 -16.56 -2.07
CA GLU A 12 -22.26 -16.34 -0.66
C GLU A 12 -21.96 -14.89 -0.24
N PRO A 13 -22.72 -14.32 0.69
CA PRO A 13 -22.39 -13.02 1.29
C PRO A 13 -21.01 -13.06 1.95
N CYS A 14 -20.22 -12.02 1.73
CA CYS A 14 -18.95 -11.88 2.43
C CYS A 14 -19.18 -11.71 3.93
N LYS A 15 -18.51 -12.52 4.73
CA LYS A 15 -18.62 -12.50 6.20
C LYS A 15 -17.51 -11.66 6.87
N ASN A 16 -16.42 -11.39 6.16
CA ASN A 16 -15.23 -10.76 6.74
C ASN A 16 -15.00 -9.40 6.07
N SER A 17 -15.01 -8.36 6.86
CA SER A 17 -14.47 -7.05 6.48
C SER A 17 -12.97 -6.98 6.79
N PHE A 18 -12.27 -6.05 6.15
CA PHE A 18 -10.86 -5.79 6.45
C PHE A 18 -10.75 -5.02 7.78
N ASP A 19 -10.77 -5.75 8.87
CA ASP A 19 -10.48 -5.26 10.21
C ASP A 19 -9.12 -5.84 10.62
N ASP A 20 -8.27 -5.07 11.29
CA ASP A 20 -6.99 -5.58 11.77
C ASP A 20 -7.13 -6.37 13.08
N SER A 21 -6.03 -6.97 13.52
CA SER A 21 -5.97 -7.77 14.75
C SER A 21 -6.29 -6.97 16.02
N GLU A 22 -6.22 -5.65 15.97
CA GLU A 22 -6.59 -4.74 17.07
C GLU A 22 -8.08 -4.34 17.03
N GLY A 23 -8.83 -4.81 16.04
CA GLY A 23 -10.24 -4.47 15.84
C GLY A 23 -10.45 -3.11 15.17
N ASN A 24 -9.41 -2.55 14.55
CA ASN A 24 -9.54 -1.33 13.78
C ASN A 24 -10.19 -1.62 12.43
N ARG A 25 -11.24 -0.89 12.11
CA ARG A 25 -11.94 -1.00 10.83
C ARG A 25 -11.44 0.03 9.84
N TYR A 26 -10.99 -0.45 8.69
CA TYR A 26 -10.65 0.39 7.55
C TYR A 26 -11.88 0.64 6.69
N ILE A 27 -12.16 1.91 6.39
CA ILE A 27 -13.38 2.28 5.68
C ILE A 27 -13.22 2.36 4.17
N THR A 28 -12.00 2.42 3.68
CA THR A 28 -11.70 2.46 2.25
C THR A 28 -10.39 1.74 1.97
N CYS A 29 -10.46 0.66 1.21
CA CYS A 29 -9.30 0.01 0.63
C CYS A 29 -9.14 0.54 -0.79
N ILE A 30 -7.98 1.11 -1.10
CA ILE A 30 -7.73 1.80 -2.36
C ILE A 30 -7.23 0.81 -3.40
N ASN A 31 -6.27 -0.01 -2.97
CA ASN A 31 -5.62 -0.98 -3.82
C ASN A 31 -5.19 -2.18 -2.97
N ALA A 32 -5.15 -3.34 -3.60
CA ALA A 32 -4.61 -4.56 -3.02
C ALA A 32 -3.79 -5.30 -4.07
N ASP A 33 -2.74 -5.94 -3.63
CA ASP A 33 -1.95 -6.84 -4.46
C ASP A 33 -1.57 -8.11 -3.68
N ILE A 34 -1.38 -9.22 -4.40
CA ILE A 34 -1.21 -10.56 -3.84
C ILE A 34 0.04 -11.18 -4.46
N SER A 35 0.85 -11.87 -3.65
CA SER A 35 1.98 -12.66 -4.13
C SER A 35 1.50 -13.86 -4.94
N ASP A 36 2.17 -14.14 -6.07
CA ASP A 36 1.86 -15.33 -6.90
C ASP A 36 2.43 -16.61 -6.30
N ALA A 37 3.58 -16.52 -5.63
CA ALA A 37 4.22 -17.68 -4.99
C ALA A 37 3.51 -18.11 -3.70
N ASP A 38 2.89 -17.17 -3.00
CA ASP A 38 2.10 -17.43 -1.80
C ASP A 38 0.80 -16.64 -1.81
N SER A 39 -0.28 -17.26 -2.25
CA SER A 39 -1.61 -16.65 -2.29
C SER A 39 -2.17 -16.26 -0.90
N ASN A 40 -1.53 -16.68 0.18
CA ASN A 40 -1.89 -16.24 1.53
C ASN A 40 -1.36 -14.83 1.81
N LEU A 41 -0.29 -14.41 1.14
CA LEU A 41 0.33 -13.11 1.32
C LEU A 41 -0.32 -12.05 0.42
N GLY A 42 -0.88 -11.04 1.03
CA GLY A 42 -1.41 -9.86 0.35
C GLY A 42 -1.11 -8.58 1.09
N ILE A 43 -1.01 -7.48 0.34
CA ILE A 43 -0.82 -6.12 0.85
C ILE A 43 -1.99 -5.27 0.38
N VAL A 44 -2.51 -4.45 1.27
CA VAL A 44 -3.63 -3.54 1.00
C VAL A 44 -3.25 -2.13 1.44
N THR A 45 -3.52 -1.13 0.61
CA THR A 45 -3.52 0.27 1.03
C THR A 45 -4.90 0.65 1.54
N ALA A 46 -4.95 1.21 2.73
CA ALA A 46 -6.22 1.51 3.40
C ALA A 46 -6.24 2.92 3.97
N ARG A 47 -7.39 3.56 3.85
CA ARG A 47 -7.72 4.77 4.60
C ARG A 47 -8.31 4.39 5.94
N GLY A 48 -7.88 5.06 6.99
CA GLY A 48 -8.39 4.84 8.33
C GLY A 48 -9.86 5.25 8.49
N ASN A 49 -10.36 5.08 9.69
CA ASN A 49 -11.73 5.45 10.03
C ASN A 49 -11.77 6.84 10.70
N TRP A 50 -12.35 7.81 10.00
CA TRP A 50 -12.48 9.19 10.46
C TRP A 50 -13.44 9.38 11.66
N LYS A 51 -14.32 8.43 11.91
CA LYS A 51 -15.18 8.39 13.12
C LYS A 51 -14.49 7.70 14.30
N GLY A 52 -13.40 6.97 14.05
CA GLY A 52 -12.59 6.29 15.03
C GLY A 52 -11.19 6.87 15.11
N LYS A 53 -10.31 6.13 15.77
CA LYS A 53 -8.88 6.47 15.89
C LYS A 53 -8.01 5.69 14.92
N THR A 54 -8.60 4.92 14.01
CA THR A 54 -7.89 4.06 13.06
C THR A 54 -7.13 4.93 12.07
N LYS A 55 -5.84 4.74 12.00
CA LYS A 55 -4.96 5.43 11.05
C LYS A 55 -4.88 4.65 9.75
N GLY A 56 -4.70 5.35 8.62
CA GLY A 56 -4.45 4.73 7.32
C GLY A 56 -3.05 4.14 7.20
N GLY A 57 -2.75 3.56 6.06
CA GLY A 57 -1.43 3.01 5.71
C GLY A 57 -1.49 1.67 5.01
N LEU A 58 -0.44 0.88 5.17
CA LEU A 58 -0.36 -0.47 4.65
C LEU A 58 -0.88 -1.47 5.67
N VAL A 59 -1.62 -2.44 5.16
CA VAL A 59 -2.14 -3.59 5.91
C VAL A 59 -1.71 -4.86 5.19
N ARG A 60 -1.22 -5.85 5.92
CA ARG A 60 -0.77 -7.13 5.38
C ARG A 60 -1.66 -8.27 5.86
N THR A 61 -1.87 -9.24 5.00
CA THR A 61 -2.40 -10.55 5.35
C THR A 61 -1.40 -11.64 5.00
N CYS A 62 -1.33 -12.69 5.81
CA CYS A 62 -0.52 -13.89 5.57
C CYS A 62 -1.36 -15.16 5.64
N ASP A 63 -2.68 -15.07 5.58
CA ASP A 63 -3.61 -16.19 5.75
C ASP A 63 -4.79 -16.13 4.78
N ASN A 64 -4.52 -15.62 3.58
CA ASN A 64 -5.52 -15.49 2.51
C ASN A 64 -6.70 -14.61 2.95
N PHE A 65 -6.40 -13.40 3.42
CA PHE A 65 -7.39 -12.36 3.79
C PHE A 65 -8.37 -12.76 4.91
N LYS A 66 -7.95 -13.65 5.83
CA LYS A 66 -8.74 -13.98 7.04
C LYS A 66 -8.45 -12.99 8.16
N THR A 67 -7.18 -12.67 8.35
CA THR A 67 -6.71 -11.69 9.33
C THR A 67 -5.77 -10.68 8.68
N PHE A 68 -5.63 -9.53 9.32
CA PHE A 68 -4.82 -8.42 8.83
C PHE A 68 -3.96 -7.88 9.94
N ASP A 69 -2.70 -7.59 9.60
CA ASP A 69 -1.76 -6.88 10.46
C ASP A 69 -1.45 -5.52 9.84
N ARG A 70 -1.50 -4.47 10.65
CA ARG A 70 -1.11 -3.15 10.20
C ARG A 70 0.41 -3.06 10.13
N ILE A 71 0.95 -2.87 8.93
CA ILE A 71 2.37 -2.51 8.75
C ILE A 71 2.59 -1.05 9.23
N GLY A 72 1.59 -0.21 9.02
CA GLY A 72 1.63 1.21 9.42
C GLY A 72 2.39 2.09 8.43
N MET A 73 2.98 3.13 8.96
CA MET A 73 3.82 4.06 8.22
C MET A 73 5.29 3.82 8.59
N PRO A 74 6.18 3.72 7.60
CA PRO A 74 7.60 3.44 7.82
C PRO A 74 8.34 4.72 8.24
N PHE A 75 8.09 5.21 9.43
CA PHE A 75 8.81 6.35 10.00
C PHE A 75 10.29 6.04 10.24
N GLY A 76 11.11 7.09 10.33
CA GLY A 76 12.54 6.98 10.59
C GLY A 76 13.41 6.96 9.33
N ILE A 77 12.82 7.20 8.14
CA ILE A 77 13.58 7.31 6.89
C ILE A 77 14.37 8.63 6.88
N ASN A 78 13.70 9.75 7.00
CA ASN A 78 14.25 11.08 7.27
C ASN A 78 13.12 12.06 7.65
N ALA A 79 13.48 13.22 8.19
CA ALA A 79 12.51 14.19 8.70
C ALA A 79 11.52 14.73 7.66
N GLU A 80 11.95 14.89 6.41
CA GLU A 80 11.08 15.36 5.32
C GLU A 80 10.04 14.29 4.96
N ILE A 81 10.48 13.04 4.80
CA ILE A 81 9.61 11.91 4.49
C ILE A 81 8.67 11.64 5.66
N ASP A 82 9.18 11.63 6.87
CA ASP A 82 8.38 11.40 8.08
C ASP A 82 7.26 12.44 8.21
N LYS A 83 7.55 13.71 7.92
CA LYS A 83 6.51 14.75 7.88
C LYS A 83 5.41 14.42 6.87
N LYS A 84 5.76 14.02 5.66
CA LYS A 84 4.78 13.59 4.63
C LYS A 84 3.98 12.38 5.08
N LEU A 85 4.63 11.39 5.67
CA LEU A 85 3.97 10.19 6.19
C LEU A 85 2.98 10.50 7.33
N HIS A 86 3.30 11.45 8.20
CA HIS A 86 2.35 11.91 9.23
C HIS A 86 1.09 12.55 8.65
N GLU A 87 1.21 13.28 7.54
CA GLU A 87 0.05 13.83 6.84
C GLU A 87 -0.84 12.73 6.26
N ILE A 88 -0.25 11.62 5.77
CA ILE A 88 -0.96 10.48 5.20
C ILE A 88 -1.59 9.59 6.27
N GLU A 89 -1.03 9.54 7.47
CA GLU A 89 -1.69 8.85 8.59
C GLU A 89 -3.07 9.45 8.94
N ASN A 90 -3.36 10.65 8.47
CA ASN A 90 -4.67 11.25 8.64
C ASN A 90 -5.75 10.32 8.05
N PRO A 91 -6.78 9.94 8.82
CA PRO A 91 -7.81 9.02 8.37
C PRO A 91 -8.64 9.52 7.17
N ASN A 92 -8.50 10.78 6.79
CA ASN A 92 -9.16 11.36 5.61
C ASN A 92 -8.31 11.28 4.32
N VAL A 93 -7.07 10.79 4.41
CA VAL A 93 -6.15 10.70 3.29
C VAL A 93 -6.04 9.26 2.81
N ASN A 94 -6.09 9.07 1.51
CA ASN A 94 -5.88 7.76 0.91
C ASN A 94 -4.38 7.39 0.97
N ALA A 95 -4.09 6.13 1.29
CA ALA A 95 -2.72 5.66 1.46
C ALA A 95 -2.01 5.32 0.13
N GLY A 96 -2.63 5.61 -1.01
CA GLY A 96 -2.01 5.46 -2.32
C GLY A 96 -2.11 4.05 -2.92
N TRP A 97 -1.10 3.66 -3.67
CA TRP A 97 -1.09 2.45 -4.48
C TRP A 97 0.10 1.55 -4.15
N VAL A 98 -0.11 0.26 -4.04
CA VAL A 98 0.93 -0.71 -3.68
C VAL A 98 1.00 -1.84 -4.71
N ALA A 99 2.20 -2.36 -4.93
CA ALA A 99 2.43 -3.59 -5.67
C ALA A 99 3.41 -4.48 -4.90
N VAL A 100 3.20 -5.79 -4.96
CA VAL A 100 4.05 -6.81 -4.35
C VAL A 100 4.64 -7.71 -5.42
N SER A 101 5.92 -8.06 -5.29
CA SER A 101 6.57 -8.99 -6.22
C SER A 101 5.96 -10.39 -6.17
N PRO A 102 6.13 -11.20 -7.24
CA PRO A 102 5.60 -12.55 -7.27
C PRO A 102 5.99 -13.41 -6.06
N ASP A 103 7.21 -13.23 -5.52
CA ASP A 103 7.71 -13.96 -4.35
C ASP A 103 7.31 -13.32 -3.00
N GLY A 104 6.62 -12.17 -3.01
CA GLY A 104 6.16 -11.49 -1.81
C GLY A 104 7.21 -10.68 -1.05
N VAL A 105 8.46 -10.64 -1.55
CA VAL A 105 9.59 -10.02 -0.83
C VAL A 105 9.72 -8.53 -1.11
N ASN A 106 9.59 -8.14 -2.38
CA ASN A 106 9.72 -6.74 -2.78
C ASN A 106 8.35 -6.07 -2.81
N ILE A 107 8.26 -4.90 -2.22
CA ILE A 107 7.05 -4.07 -2.20
C ILE A 107 7.40 -2.69 -2.73
N VAL A 108 6.59 -2.19 -3.66
CA VAL A 108 6.65 -0.79 -4.11
C VAL A 108 5.36 -0.09 -3.70
N TRP A 109 5.50 1.02 -3.00
CA TRP A 109 4.39 1.80 -2.50
C TRP A 109 4.47 3.25 -2.97
N SER A 110 3.57 3.64 -3.86
CA SER A 110 3.32 5.04 -4.21
C SER A 110 2.39 5.64 -3.15
N VAL A 111 2.96 6.47 -2.29
CA VAL A 111 2.34 6.93 -1.06
C VAL A 111 1.39 8.08 -1.35
N ALA A 112 0.13 7.91 -1.14
CA ALA A 112 -0.97 8.83 -1.41
C ALA A 112 -1.50 8.83 -2.86
N ASP A 113 -2.69 9.35 -3.03
CA ASP A 113 -3.43 9.33 -4.31
C ASP A 113 -3.34 10.62 -5.13
N GLY A 114 -2.52 11.57 -4.70
CA GLY A 114 -2.30 12.83 -5.42
C GLY A 114 -3.49 13.81 -5.43
N ILE A 115 -4.70 13.37 -5.13
CA ILE A 115 -5.89 14.22 -5.22
C ILE A 115 -5.96 15.24 -4.08
N ARG A 116 -5.53 14.85 -2.89
CA ARG A 116 -5.59 15.68 -1.68
C ARG A 116 -4.24 16.08 -1.14
N LEU A 117 -3.24 15.24 -1.36
CA LEU A 117 -1.86 15.52 -1.01
C LEU A 117 -0.99 15.09 -2.20
N PRO A 118 -0.45 16.01 -2.98
CA PRO A 118 0.56 15.70 -3.99
C PRO A 118 1.85 15.29 -3.28
N VAL A 119 1.90 14.06 -2.79
CA VAL A 119 3.08 13.51 -2.14
C VAL A 119 3.83 12.72 -3.18
N GLU A 120 4.86 13.35 -3.72
CA GLU A 120 5.81 12.74 -4.66
C GLU A 120 6.74 11.79 -3.90
N LEU A 121 6.18 10.68 -3.45
CA LEU A 121 6.90 9.73 -2.65
C LEU A 121 6.61 8.30 -3.11
N VAL A 122 7.65 7.66 -3.62
CA VAL A 122 7.65 6.21 -3.86
C VAL A 122 8.59 5.56 -2.87
N LEU A 123 8.09 4.61 -2.13
CA LEU A 123 8.86 3.82 -1.17
C LEU A 123 9.03 2.39 -1.69
N VAL A 124 10.17 1.79 -1.40
CA VAL A 124 10.46 0.40 -1.72
C VAL A 124 10.91 -0.35 -0.48
N SER A 125 10.46 -1.59 -0.37
CA SER A 125 10.91 -2.57 0.61
C SER A 125 11.47 -3.78 -0.12
N ASN A 126 12.55 -4.36 0.41
CA ASN A 126 13.17 -5.59 -0.08
C ASN A 126 13.12 -6.71 0.98
N ASP A 127 12.31 -6.55 2.00
CA ASP A 127 12.25 -7.43 3.16
C ASP A 127 10.80 -7.73 3.62
N GLY A 128 9.86 -7.76 2.67
CA GLY A 128 8.46 -8.06 2.95
C GLY A 128 7.72 -6.98 3.74
N GLY A 129 8.21 -5.74 3.68
CA GLY A 129 7.57 -4.60 4.34
C GLY A 129 8.06 -4.33 5.77
N HIS A 130 9.17 -4.96 6.19
CA HIS A 130 9.76 -4.68 7.50
C HIS A 130 10.51 -3.35 7.54
N SER A 131 11.15 -2.98 6.43
CA SER A 131 11.75 -1.67 6.26
C SER A 131 11.46 -1.08 4.88
N PHE A 132 11.54 0.25 4.77
CA PHE A 132 11.31 0.98 3.54
C PHE A 132 12.38 2.03 3.32
N GLN A 133 12.66 2.31 2.05
CA GLN A 133 13.52 3.42 1.62
C GLN A 133 12.87 4.17 0.46
N LYS A 134 13.26 5.44 0.27
CA LYS A 134 12.78 6.23 -0.87
C LYS A 134 13.36 5.66 -2.16
N ALA A 135 12.50 5.42 -3.14
CA ALA A 135 12.93 5.11 -4.50
C ALA A 135 13.34 6.39 -5.23
N GLY A 136 14.43 6.31 -6.02
CA GLY A 136 14.71 7.30 -7.06
C GLY A 136 13.91 6.95 -8.31
N VAL A 137 13.31 7.94 -8.95
CA VAL A 137 12.67 7.78 -10.25
C VAL A 137 13.48 8.58 -11.28
N PHE A 138 13.79 7.96 -12.40
CA PHE A 138 14.66 8.53 -13.41
C PHE A 138 14.02 8.38 -14.80
N ASP A 139 14.27 9.33 -15.68
CA ASP A 139 13.92 9.20 -17.08
C ASP A 139 14.88 8.27 -17.84
N LEU A 140 14.61 8.06 -19.13
CA LEU A 140 15.47 7.22 -19.99
C LEU A 140 16.87 7.79 -20.21
N ALA A 141 17.09 9.08 -19.92
CA ALA A 141 18.41 9.73 -19.96
C ALA A 141 19.14 9.66 -18.60
N GLY A 142 18.52 9.03 -17.59
CA GLY A 142 19.07 8.90 -16.24
C GLY A 142 18.94 10.16 -15.40
N GLN A 143 18.10 11.13 -15.80
CA GLN A 143 17.86 12.32 -15.00
C GLN A 143 16.77 12.07 -13.96
N PRO A 144 16.90 12.58 -12.73
CA PRO A 144 15.85 12.50 -11.73
C PRO A 144 14.56 13.13 -12.25
N VAL A 145 13.44 12.41 -12.05
CA VAL A 145 12.12 12.89 -12.42
C VAL A 145 11.30 13.04 -11.15
N GLU A 146 10.71 14.21 -10.97
CA GLU A 146 9.65 14.38 -9.98
C GLU A 146 8.41 13.67 -10.49
N THR A 147 7.97 12.69 -9.73
CA THR A 147 6.77 11.93 -10.08
C THR A 147 5.64 12.35 -9.17
N GLY A 148 4.54 12.74 -9.77
CA GLY A 148 3.28 12.79 -9.05
C GLY A 148 2.83 11.39 -8.59
N TYR A 149 1.57 11.25 -8.34
CA TYR A 149 0.94 9.97 -8.02
C TYR A 149 1.18 8.90 -9.10
N LEU A 150 1.65 7.73 -8.69
CA LEU A 150 1.84 6.57 -9.56
C LEU A 150 0.89 5.44 -9.17
N LYS A 151 0.26 4.83 -10.17
CA LYS A 151 -0.29 3.49 -10.06
C LYS A 151 0.82 2.51 -10.34
N VAL A 152 1.18 1.69 -9.36
CA VAL A 152 2.28 0.73 -9.46
C VAL A 152 1.75 -0.68 -9.64
N PHE A 153 2.47 -1.48 -10.44
CA PHE A 153 2.15 -2.87 -10.74
C PHE A 153 3.44 -3.68 -10.74
N SER A 154 3.40 -4.90 -10.26
CA SER A 154 4.52 -5.83 -10.35
C SER A 154 4.48 -6.62 -11.67
N ASP A 155 5.64 -6.94 -12.21
CA ASP A 155 5.76 -7.96 -13.26
C ASP A 155 5.59 -9.34 -12.62
N ARG A 156 4.67 -10.13 -13.14
CA ARG A 156 4.33 -11.44 -12.54
C ARG A 156 5.36 -12.54 -12.83
N SER A 157 6.28 -12.29 -13.75
CA SER A 157 7.36 -13.21 -14.12
C SER A 157 8.71 -12.81 -13.54
N ARG A 158 8.86 -11.57 -13.06
CA ARG A 158 10.12 -10.98 -12.58
C ARG A 158 9.93 -10.26 -11.26
N LYS A 159 10.54 -10.80 -10.22
CA LYS A 159 10.41 -10.28 -8.86
C LYS A 159 11.05 -8.90 -8.62
N ASP A 160 11.92 -8.48 -9.51
CA ASP A 160 12.69 -7.24 -9.44
C ASP A 160 12.15 -6.13 -10.38
N LEU A 161 11.06 -6.39 -11.08
CA LEU A 161 10.50 -5.46 -12.05
C LEU A 161 9.11 -4.98 -11.66
N PHE A 162 8.95 -3.67 -11.66
CA PHE A 162 7.70 -2.98 -11.40
C PHE A 162 7.46 -1.91 -12.46
N TYR A 163 6.20 -1.65 -12.74
CA TYR A 163 5.76 -0.63 -13.67
C TYR A 163 5.01 0.47 -12.91
N GLY A 164 5.30 1.72 -13.23
CA GLY A 164 4.61 2.89 -12.70
C GLY A 164 3.87 3.64 -13.81
N PHE A 165 2.61 3.98 -13.60
CA PHE A 165 1.81 4.79 -14.49
C PHE A 165 1.27 5.98 -13.72
N GLY A 166 1.54 7.18 -14.19
CA GLY A 166 1.07 8.41 -13.59
C GLY A 166 1.04 9.55 -14.60
N GLY A 167 0.33 10.59 -14.25
CA GLY A 167 0.37 11.86 -14.95
C GLY A 167 1.19 12.87 -14.15
N ALA A 168 1.84 13.78 -14.84
CA ALA A 168 2.38 14.98 -14.25
C ALA A 168 1.25 15.93 -13.85
#